data_b8601aaa3eb74ad8cfecba66891ec2e4
#
_entry.id   b8601aaa3eb74ad8cfecba66891ec2e4
#
_cell.length_a   1.000
_cell.length_b   1.000
_cell.length_c   1.000
_cell.angle_alpha   90.00
_cell.angle_beta   90.00
_cell.angle_gamma   90.00
#
_symmetry.space_group_name_H-M   'P 1'
#
loop_
_entity.id
_entity.type
_entity.pdbx_description
1 polymer ?
#
loop_
_entity_poly.entity_id
_entity_poly.type
_entity_poly.pdbx_seq_one_letter_code
_entity_poly.pdbx_strand_id
1 'polypeptide(L)'
;MTAWKNNPDRKPLIIKGARQIGKTRSIEWFASQNYQSVIEINFVEQTRYKAIFDDGFEVDTILKNISLLNTRLRFIPGATLVFFFELQACPNCATALKFFKLDGRFHVICSGSL
;
A
#
# COMPACT_ATOMS: atom_id res chain seq x y z
N MET A 1 7.11 0.13 14.41
CA MET A 1 6.49 -0.58 13.26
C MET A 1 6.46 -2.08 13.42
N THR A 2 7.42 -2.68 14.11
CA THR A 2 7.40 -4.14 14.33
C THR A 2 6.16 -4.59 15.11
N ALA A 3 5.76 -3.83 16.13
CA ALA A 3 4.54 -4.14 16.90
C ALA A 3 3.29 -4.05 16.01
N TRP A 4 3.22 -3.08 15.09
CA TRP A 4 2.13 -2.99 14.14
C TRP A 4 2.10 -4.20 13.20
N LYS A 5 3.25 -4.59 12.66
CA LYS A 5 3.35 -5.73 11.74
C LYS A 5 2.84 -7.02 12.38
N ASN A 6 3.16 -7.22 13.66
CA ASN A 6 2.83 -8.45 14.36
C ASN A 6 1.44 -8.44 15.02
N ASN A 7 0.72 -7.34 14.95
CA ASN A 7 -0.64 -7.23 15.49
C ASN A 7 -1.64 -7.92 14.55
N PRO A 8 -2.36 -8.96 14.98
CA PRO A 8 -3.34 -9.64 14.11
C PRO A 8 -4.52 -8.75 13.73
N ASP A 9 -4.79 -7.71 14.51
CA ASP A 9 -5.85 -6.74 14.23
C ASP A 9 -5.33 -5.48 13.54
N ARG A 10 -4.14 -5.53 12.96
CA ARG A 10 -3.53 -4.34 12.36
C ARG A 10 -4.40 -3.72 11.29
N LYS A 11 -4.42 -2.39 11.29
CA LYS A 11 -5.06 -1.58 10.25
C LYS A 11 -3.99 -1.07 9.30
N PRO A 12 -4.37 -0.70 8.06
CA PRO A 12 -3.44 0.04 7.20
C PRO A 12 -2.87 1.23 7.94
N LEU A 13 -1.55 1.37 7.92
CA LEU A 13 -0.87 2.45 8.62
C LEU A 13 -0.85 3.69 7.73
N ILE A 14 -1.37 4.80 8.23
CA ILE A 14 -1.40 6.07 7.49
C ILE A 14 -0.41 7.03 8.13
N ILE A 15 0.56 7.49 7.35
CA ILE A 15 1.54 8.47 7.80
C ILE A 15 1.16 9.81 7.19
N LYS A 16 0.72 10.73 8.04
CA LYS A 16 0.31 12.07 7.64
C LYS A 16 1.46 13.05 7.77
N GLY A 17 1.44 14.07 6.95
CA GLY A 17 2.34 15.18 7.06
C GLY A 17 3.04 15.53 5.77
N ALA A 18 3.76 16.66 5.81
CA ALA A 18 4.55 17.11 4.69
C ALA A 18 5.60 16.07 4.30
N ARG A 19 6.03 16.10 3.05
CA ARG A 19 7.08 15.24 2.55
C ARG A 19 8.28 15.26 3.49
N GLN A 20 8.44 14.17 4.22
CA GLN A 20 9.60 14.02 5.08
C GLN A 20 10.42 12.86 4.51
N ILE A 21 11.45 13.21 3.80
CA ILE A 21 12.35 12.25 3.14
C ILE A 21 12.88 11.24 4.17
N GLY A 22 13.16 11.68 5.40
CA GLY A 22 13.63 10.80 6.45
C GLY A 22 12.61 9.73 6.85
N LYS A 23 11.31 10.07 6.91
CA LYS A 23 10.25 9.10 7.23
C LYS A 23 10.11 8.06 6.14
N THR A 24 10.13 8.48 4.88
CA THR A 24 10.05 7.56 3.75
C THR A 24 11.21 6.57 3.76
N ARG A 25 12.43 7.04 3.97
CA ARG A 25 13.61 6.18 4.04
C ARG A 25 13.52 5.18 5.20
N SER A 26 13.04 5.62 6.35
CA SER A 26 12.87 4.73 7.51
C SER A 26 11.89 3.61 7.21
N ILE A 27 10.79 3.92 6.52
CA ILE A 27 9.79 2.93 6.14
C ILE A 27 10.34 1.98 5.08
N GLU A 28 11.03 2.49 4.09
CA GLU A 28 11.66 1.66 3.05
C GLU A 28 12.69 0.71 3.65
N TRP A 29 13.49 1.18 4.60
CA TRP A 29 14.43 0.34 5.32
C TRP A 29 13.71 -0.75 6.12
N PHE A 30 12.67 -0.38 6.90
CA PHE A 30 11.87 -1.34 7.62
C PHE A 30 11.29 -2.40 6.68
N ALA A 31 10.73 -1.96 5.55
CA ALA A 31 10.14 -2.87 4.57
C ALA A 31 11.17 -3.85 4.02
N SER A 32 12.38 -3.37 3.70
CA SER A 32 13.43 -4.22 3.16
C SER A 32 13.88 -5.30 4.14
N GLN A 33 13.76 -5.04 5.45
CA GLN A 33 14.17 -5.98 6.50
C GLN A 33 13.06 -6.97 6.89
N ASN A 34 11.79 -6.64 6.62
CA ASN A 34 10.67 -7.38 7.18
C ASN A 34 9.75 -8.03 6.13
N TYR A 35 9.92 -7.75 4.85
CA TYR A 35 9.07 -8.27 3.79
C TYR A 35 9.88 -8.84 2.64
N GLN A 36 9.38 -9.91 2.03
CA GLN A 36 10.01 -10.51 0.86
C GLN A 36 9.72 -9.70 -0.40
N SER A 37 8.56 -9.02 -0.44
CA SER A 37 8.16 -8.21 -1.58
C SER A 37 7.61 -6.89 -1.08
N VAL A 38 8.03 -5.79 -1.69
CA VAL A 38 7.54 -4.46 -1.38
C VAL A 38 7.03 -3.84 -2.67
N ILE A 39 5.77 -3.38 -2.65
CA ILE A 39 5.14 -2.78 -3.82
C ILE A 39 4.89 -1.31 -3.49
N GLU A 40 5.53 -0.43 -4.24
CA GLU A 40 5.42 1.01 -4.07
C GLU A 40 4.62 1.61 -5.22
N ILE A 41 3.54 2.33 -4.90
CA ILE A 41 2.67 2.98 -5.87
C ILE A 41 2.51 4.44 -5.44
N ASN A 42 2.87 5.36 -6.34
CA ASN A 42 2.74 6.79 -6.11
C ASN A 42 1.67 7.36 -7.04
N PHE A 43 0.56 7.83 -6.47
CA PHE A 43 -0.58 8.29 -7.26
C PHE A 43 -0.38 9.64 -7.94
N VAL A 44 0.62 10.41 -7.55
CA VAL A 44 0.97 11.65 -8.24
C VAL A 44 1.89 11.39 -9.42
N GLU A 45 2.91 10.57 -9.22
CA GLU A 45 3.90 10.26 -10.25
C GLU A 45 3.43 9.20 -11.24
N GLN A 46 2.61 8.25 -10.77
CA GLN A 46 2.14 7.11 -11.54
C GLN A 46 0.62 7.14 -11.60
N THR A 47 0.07 8.15 -12.26
CA THR A 47 -1.38 8.40 -12.28
C THR A 47 -2.18 7.24 -12.87
N ARG A 48 -1.56 6.40 -13.71
CA ARG A 48 -2.23 5.23 -14.28
C ARG A 48 -2.73 4.26 -13.21
N TYR A 49 -2.08 4.22 -12.05
CA TYR A 49 -2.50 3.34 -10.95
C TYR A 49 -3.80 3.77 -10.28
N LYS A 50 -4.31 4.97 -10.55
CA LYS A 50 -5.62 5.38 -10.04
C LYS A 50 -6.73 4.50 -10.59
N ALA A 51 -6.55 3.95 -11.78
CA ALA A 51 -7.54 3.12 -12.45
C ALA A 51 -7.66 1.70 -11.86
N ILE A 52 -6.75 1.29 -10.97
CA ILE A 52 -6.82 -0.05 -10.38
C ILE A 52 -8.09 -0.27 -9.55
N PHE A 53 -8.76 0.81 -9.13
CA PHE A 53 -10.00 0.76 -8.34
C PHE A 53 -11.26 0.88 -9.20
N ASP A 54 -11.13 1.02 -10.52
CA ASP A 54 -12.28 1.25 -11.40
C ASP A 54 -13.23 0.05 -11.49
N ASP A 55 -12.72 -1.16 -11.24
CA ASP A 55 -13.50 -2.40 -11.28
C ASP A 55 -14.07 -2.80 -9.91
N GLY A 56 -13.95 -1.93 -8.93
CA GLY A 56 -14.43 -2.18 -7.57
C GLY A 56 -13.30 -2.31 -6.56
N PHE A 57 -13.67 -2.62 -5.32
CA PHE A 57 -12.75 -2.60 -4.19
C PHE A 57 -12.39 -3.99 -3.67
N GLU A 58 -12.75 -5.05 -4.36
CA GLU A 58 -12.29 -6.38 -3.99
C GLU A 58 -10.78 -6.45 -4.12
N VAL A 59 -10.11 -6.96 -3.09
CA VAL A 59 -8.65 -6.98 -3.06
C VAL A 59 -8.09 -7.77 -4.24
N ASP A 60 -8.64 -8.92 -4.56
CA ASP A 60 -8.15 -9.72 -5.69
C ASP A 60 -8.25 -8.98 -7.02
N THR A 61 -9.32 -8.22 -7.24
CA THR A 61 -9.47 -7.39 -8.43
C THR A 61 -8.42 -6.29 -8.48
N ILE A 62 -8.18 -5.63 -7.35
CA ILE A 62 -7.17 -4.57 -7.25
C ILE A 62 -5.78 -5.15 -7.55
N LEU A 63 -5.43 -6.29 -6.96
CA LEU A 63 -4.13 -6.94 -7.20
C LEU A 63 -3.95 -7.33 -8.66
N LYS A 64 -5.00 -7.85 -9.29
CA LYS A 64 -4.98 -8.18 -10.71
C LYS A 64 -4.69 -6.95 -11.54
N ASN A 65 -5.38 -5.84 -11.25
CA ASN A 65 -5.20 -4.60 -12.01
C ASN A 65 -3.80 -4.02 -11.82
N ILE A 66 -3.24 -4.10 -10.62
CA ILE A 66 -1.85 -3.70 -10.38
C ILE A 66 -0.90 -4.58 -11.22
N SER A 67 -1.12 -5.88 -11.24
CA SER A 67 -0.28 -6.82 -11.97
C SER A 67 -0.33 -6.62 -13.48
N LEU A 68 -1.47 -6.15 -14.01
CA LEU A 68 -1.60 -5.80 -15.43
C LEU A 68 -0.75 -4.60 -15.80
N LEU A 69 -0.57 -3.66 -14.87
CA LEU A 69 0.27 -2.47 -15.11
C LEU A 69 1.76 -2.75 -14.91
N ASN A 70 2.09 -3.70 -14.06
CA ASN A 70 3.48 -4.12 -13.84
C ASN A 70 3.54 -5.61 -13.52
N THR A 71 3.87 -6.41 -14.50
CA THR A 71 3.89 -7.88 -14.41
C THR A 71 5.01 -8.42 -13.54
N ARG A 72 5.97 -7.58 -13.14
CA ARG A 72 7.09 -7.98 -12.27
C ARG A 72 6.73 -8.00 -10.79
N LEU A 73 5.63 -7.35 -10.42
CA LEU A 73 5.22 -7.28 -9.02
C LEU A 73 4.68 -8.62 -8.54
N ARG A 74 5.04 -8.99 -7.32
CA ARG A 74 4.61 -10.24 -6.69
C ARG A 74 3.86 -9.95 -5.41
N PHE A 75 2.71 -10.59 -5.27
CA PHE A 75 1.89 -10.51 -4.07
C PHE A 75 1.99 -11.82 -3.30
N ILE A 76 2.73 -11.82 -2.20
CA ILE A 76 2.97 -12.99 -1.36
C ILE A 76 2.19 -12.80 -0.06
N PRO A 77 1.13 -13.61 0.20
CA PRO A 77 0.36 -13.48 1.44
C PRO A 77 1.26 -13.54 2.67
N GLY A 78 1.10 -12.58 3.57
CA GLY A 78 1.92 -12.48 4.79
C GLY A 78 3.33 -11.94 4.61
N ALA A 79 3.81 -11.80 3.38
CA ALA A 79 5.20 -11.41 3.11
C ALA A 79 5.34 -10.23 2.15
N THR A 80 4.25 -9.61 1.74
CA THR A 80 4.24 -8.43 0.87
C THR A 80 3.73 -7.21 1.63
N LEU A 81 4.49 -6.12 1.54
CA LEU A 81 4.05 -4.80 1.97
C LEU A 81 3.65 -3.99 0.75
N VAL A 82 2.46 -3.40 0.78
CA VAL A 82 2.00 -2.46 -0.25
C VAL A 82 2.10 -1.05 0.32
N PHE A 83 2.85 -0.19 -0.34
CA PHE A 83 3.05 1.19 0.09
C PHE A 83 2.39 2.12 -0.94
N PHE A 84 1.33 2.81 -0.51
CA PHE A 84 0.66 3.80 -1.34
C PHE A 84 1.12 5.20 -0.94
N PHE A 85 1.82 5.87 -1.87
CA PHE A 85 2.28 7.25 -1.69
C PHE A 85 1.25 8.23 -2.23
N GLU A 86 1.14 9.38 -1.59
CA GLU A 86 0.28 10.48 -2.03
C GLU A 86 -1.20 10.04 -2.04
N LEU A 87 -1.65 9.51 -0.91
CA LEU A 87 -3.01 8.97 -0.76
C LEU A 87 -4.09 10.00 -1.11
N GLN A 88 -3.85 11.29 -0.82
CA GLN A 88 -4.82 12.36 -1.11
C GLN A 88 -5.11 12.50 -2.60
N ALA A 89 -4.20 12.05 -3.47
CA ALA A 89 -4.41 12.12 -4.91
C ALA A 89 -5.34 11.01 -5.44
N CYS A 90 -5.69 10.04 -4.61
CA CYS A 90 -6.55 8.93 -5.00
C CYS A 90 -7.56 8.59 -3.91
N PRO A 91 -8.71 9.29 -3.85
CA PRO A 91 -9.74 9.02 -2.84
C PRO A 91 -10.22 7.57 -2.85
N ASN A 92 -10.25 6.92 -4.01
CA ASN A 92 -10.65 5.52 -4.11
C ASN A 92 -9.70 4.59 -3.35
N CYS A 93 -8.41 4.93 -3.29
CA CYS A 93 -7.48 4.15 -2.49
C CYS A 93 -7.83 4.23 -1.00
N ALA A 94 -8.16 5.41 -0.51
CA ALA A 94 -8.59 5.58 0.88
C ALA A 94 -9.82 4.71 1.18
N THR A 95 -10.78 4.66 0.26
CA THR A 95 -11.95 3.79 0.39
C THR A 95 -11.57 2.32 0.43
N ALA A 96 -10.59 1.92 -0.37
CA ALA A 96 -10.17 0.53 -0.47
C ALA A 96 -9.43 0.03 0.78
N LEU A 97 -8.92 0.90 1.63
CA LEU A 97 -8.12 0.49 2.79
C LEU A 97 -8.87 -0.44 3.74
N LYS A 98 -10.17 -0.22 3.95
CA LYS A 98 -10.97 -1.10 4.81
C LYS A 98 -11.06 -2.51 4.22
N PHE A 99 -11.09 -2.64 2.91
CA PHE A 99 -11.14 -3.95 2.24
C PHE A 99 -9.82 -4.70 2.39
N PHE A 100 -8.69 -3.99 2.34
CA PHE A 100 -7.39 -4.57 2.63
C PHE A 100 -7.29 -5.06 4.07
N LYS A 101 -7.84 -4.28 5.02
CA LYS A 101 -7.87 -4.69 6.41
C LYS A 101 -8.67 -5.98 6.60
N LEU A 102 -9.84 -6.05 6.00
CA LEU A 102 -10.71 -7.23 6.11
C LEU A 102 -10.09 -8.46 5.44
N ASP A 103 -9.39 -8.26 4.31
CA ASP A 103 -8.69 -9.33 3.61
C ASP A 103 -7.54 -9.91 4.44
N GLY A 104 -6.74 -9.06 5.05
CA GLY A 104 -5.67 -9.42 5.97
C GLY A 104 -4.43 -10.08 5.38
N ARG A 105 -4.42 -10.47 4.12
CA ARG A 105 -3.28 -11.16 3.50
C ARG A 105 -2.06 -10.26 3.31
N PHE A 106 -2.28 -8.97 3.13
CA PHE A 106 -1.22 -8.01 2.80
C PHE A 106 -1.18 -6.88 3.80
N HIS A 107 0.02 -6.42 4.10
CA HIS A 107 0.23 -5.27 4.96
C HIS A 107 0.25 -4.01 4.12
N VAL A 108 -0.39 -2.95 4.58
CA VAL A 108 -0.51 -1.71 3.81
C VAL A 108 -0.02 -0.53 4.64
N ILE A 109 0.83 0.29 4.04
CA ILE A 109 1.24 1.58 4.58
C ILE A 109 0.91 2.64 3.54
N CYS A 110 0.37 3.78 3.99
CA CYS A 110 0.04 4.90 3.13
C CYS A 110 0.72 6.16 3.63
N SER A 111 1.08 7.05 2.72
CA SER A 111 1.52 8.39 3.08
C SER A 111 0.74 9.43 2.28
N GLY A 112 0.61 10.62 2.84
CA GLY A 112 -0.07 11.71 2.15
C GLY A 112 -0.16 12.96 3.00
N SER A 113 -0.46 14.07 2.35
CA SER A 113 -0.62 15.38 2.99
C SER A 113 -2.09 15.68 3.31
N LEU A 114 -2.71 14.81 4.06
CA LEU A 114 -4.14 14.94 4.41
C LEU A 114 -4.37 16.05 5.42
#